data_68242880ed10f0d86f3eeb86272f5bdb
#
_entry.id   68242880ed10f0d86f3eeb86272f5bdb
#
_cell.length_a   1.000
_cell.length_b   1.000
_cell.length_c   1.000
_cell.angle_alpha   90.00
_cell.angle_beta   90.00
_cell.angle_gamma   90.00
#
_symmetry.space_group_name_H-M   'P 1'
#
loop_
_entity.id
_entity.type
_entity.pdbx_description
1 polymer ?
#
loop_
_entity_poly.entity_id
_entity_poly.type
_entity_poly.pdbx_seq_one_letter_code
_entity_poly.pdbx_strand_id
1 'polypeptide(L)'
;MKMEIELLKQEGTPNNVIEHCEAVYKKAMEIAANFDNVDEELIRKGALLHDIGRSKTHDITHAIEGVKIAQNYGYDKDVLNIIERHIGAGITESEAEKLGLPVKSYIPQTLEEKIVAHADNLVSGSKEVDIDFVIKKWKRRIDDSDDNIERLLKLDEELIKSFEE
;
A
#
# COMPACT_ATOMS: atom_id res chain seq x y z
N MET A 1 -3.42 -0.61 -17.21
CA MET A 1 -3.61 0.65 -16.47
C MET A 1 -4.99 1.25 -16.68
N LYS A 2 -5.41 1.35 -17.92
CA LYS A 2 -6.71 1.92 -18.27
C LYS A 2 -7.89 1.20 -17.61
N MET A 3 -7.86 -0.13 -17.58
CA MET A 3 -8.94 -0.94 -17.00
C MET A 3 -9.14 -0.66 -15.51
N GLU A 4 -8.06 -0.63 -14.75
CA GLU A 4 -8.13 -0.38 -13.30
C GLU A 4 -8.58 1.03 -12.98
N ILE A 5 -8.14 2.01 -13.75
CA ILE A 5 -8.59 3.40 -13.58
C ILE A 5 -10.11 3.50 -13.85
N GLU A 6 -10.60 2.79 -14.85
CA GLU A 6 -12.04 2.76 -15.13
C GLU A 6 -12.83 2.10 -14.00
N LEU A 7 -12.29 1.04 -13.40
CA LEU A 7 -12.91 0.41 -12.24
C LEU A 7 -12.99 1.37 -11.05
N LEU A 8 -11.92 2.12 -10.79
CA LEU A 8 -11.93 3.13 -9.74
C LEU A 8 -13.05 4.16 -9.97
N LYS A 9 -13.18 4.63 -11.19
CA LYS A 9 -14.24 5.60 -11.54
C LYS A 9 -15.62 5.00 -11.40
N GLN A 10 -15.80 3.76 -11.85
CA GLN A 10 -17.07 3.05 -11.78
C GLN A 10 -17.53 2.85 -10.34
N GLU A 11 -16.60 2.59 -9.42
CA GLU A 11 -16.91 2.45 -8.00
C GLU A 11 -17.14 3.78 -7.28
N GLY A 12 -16.96 4.90 -7.97
CA GLY A 12 -17.14 6.22 -7.38
C GLY A 12 -15.96 6.69 -6.54
N THR A 13 -14.77 6.17 -6.82
CA THR A 13 -13.55 6.58 -6.11
C THR A 13 -13.28 8.07 -6.35
N PRO A 14 -13.04 8.88 -5.29
CA PRO A 14 -12.73 10.30 -5.47
C PRO A 14 -11.51 10.53 -6.36
N ASN A 15 -11.50 11.60 -7.15
CA ASN A 15 -10.42 11.91 -8.06
C ASN A 15 -9.06 12.04 -7.35
N ASN A 16 -9.02 12.62 -6.16
CA ASN A 16 -7.77 12.74 -5.42
C ASN A 16 -7.19 11.37 -5.03
N VAL A 17 -8.05 10.39 -4.77
CA VAL A 17 -7.63 9.02 -4.48
C VAL A 17 -7.10 8.34 -5.75
N ILE A 18 -7.76 8.57 -6.90
CA ILE A 18 -7.28 8.03 -8.18
C ILE A 18 -5.89 8.58 -8.50
N GLU A 19 -5.69 9.88 -8.33
CA GLU A 19 -4.39 10.53 -8.54
C GLU A 19 -3.32 9.95 -7.59
N HIS A 20 -3.70 9.68 -6.35
CA HIS A 20 -2.82 9.02 -5.38
C HIS A 20 -2.42 7.63 -5.86
N CYS A 21 -3.37 6.83 -6.33
CA CYS A 21 -3.10 5.49 -6.83
C CYS A 21 -2.15 5.52 -8.05
N GLU A 22 -2.32 6.48 -8.93
CA GLU A 22 -1.42 6.65 -10.07
C GLU A 22 0.00 7.03 -9.62
N ALA A 23 0.11 7.90 -8.62
CA ALA A 23 1.42 8.27 -8.05
C ALA A 23 2.09 7.08 -7.36
N VAL A 24 1.32 6.27 -6.64
CA VAL A 24 1.83 5.05 -6.00
C VAL A 24 2.30 4.04 -7.05
N TYR A 25 1.56 3.87 -8.14
CA TYR A 25 1.98 3.01 -9.24
C TYR A 25 3.33 3.47 -9.80
N LYS A 26 3.49 4.75 -10.08
CA LYS A 26 4.74 5.31 -10.59
C LYS A 26 5.90 5.03 -9.63
N LYS A 27 5.70 5.29 -8.34
CA LYS A 27 6.74 5.04 -7.32
C LYS A 27 7.06 3.56 -7.19
N ALA A 28 6.04 2.71 -7.23
CA ALA A 28 6.23 1.26 -7.15
C ALA A 28 7.09 0.75 -8.32
N MET A 29 6.87 1.26 -9.53
CA MET A 29 7.67 0.87 -10.68
C MET A 29 9.12 1.36 -10.59
N GLU A 30 9.35 2.53 -10.00
CA GLU A 30 10.71 3.00 -9.73
C GLU A 30 11.45 2.05 -8.78
N ILE A 31 10.77 1.62 -7.70
CA ILE A 31 11.35 0.66 -6.74
C ILE A 31 11.58 -0.69 -7.41
N ALA A 32 10.59 -1.15 -8.19
CA ALA A 32 10.66 -2.44 -8.88
C ALA A 32 11.85 -2.54 -9.84
N ALA A 33 12.30 -1.42 -10.39
CA ALA A 33 13.43 -1.37 -11.30
C ALA A 33 14.74 -1.84 -10.66
N ASN A 34 14.81 -1.87 -9.32
CA ASN A 34 15.97 -2.39 -8.59
C ASN A 34 16.06 -3.92 -8.58
N PHE A 35 15.03 -4.61 -9.03
CA PHE A 35 14.91 -6.07 -8.91
C PHE A 35 14.73 -6.71 -10.29
N ASP A 36 15.35 -7.89 -10.48
CA ASP A 36 15.30 -8.61 -11.77
C ASP A 36 14.06 -9.50 -11.89
N ASN A 37 13.63 -10.12 -10.79
CA ASN A 37 12.56 -11.12 -10.81
C ASN A 37 11.35 -10.62 -10.04
N VAL A 38 10.66 -9.63 -10.61
CA VAL A 38 9.48 -9.04 -10.01
C VAL A 38 8.32 -9.08 -11.00
N ASP A 39 7.12 -9.35 -10.51
CA ASP A 39 5.91 -9.38 -11.34
C ASP A 39 5.37 -7.95 -11.49
N GLU A 40 5.80 -7.28 -12.57
CA GLU A 40 5.42 -5.89 -12.83
C GLU A 40 3.92 -5.73 -13.06
N GLU A 41 3.28 -6.70 -13.69
CA GLU A 41 1.83 -6.67 -13.93
C GLU A 41 1.04 -6.74 -12.62
N LEU A 42 1.51 -7.59 -11.70
CA LEU A 42 0.92 -7.70 -10.37
C LEU A 42 1.08 -6.38 -9.59
N ILE A 43 2.28 -5.77 -9.65
CA ILE A 43 2.53 -4.47 -9.02
C ILE A 43 1.60 -3.41 -9.58
N ARG A 44 1.42 -3.38 -10.91
CA ARG A 44 0.55 -2.42 -11.57
C ARG A 44 -0.88 -2.52 -11.05
N LYS A 45 -1.43 -3.73 -11.06
CA LYS A 45 -2.80 -3.97 -10.59
C LYS A 45 -2.94 -3.62 -9.11
N GLY A 46 -2.01 -4.09 -8.29
CA GLY A 46 -2.05 -3.86 -6.86
C GLY A 46 -1.93 -2.39 -6.49
N ALA A 47 -1.00 -1.67 -7.11
CA ALA A 47 -0.80 -0.26 -6.85
C ALA A 47 -2.03 0.57 -7.26
N LEU A 48 -2.56 0.32 -8.45
CA LEU A 48 -3.72 1.07 -8.92
C LEU A 48 -4.98 0.78 -8.10
N LEU A 49 -5.13 -0.43 -7.57
CA LEU A 49 -6.33 -0.84 -6.84
C LEU A 49 -6.17 -0.78 -5.32
N HIS A 50 -4.97 -0.47 -4.80
CA HIS A 50 -4.73 -0.61 -3.35
C HIS A 50 -5.72 0.20 -2.51
N ASP A 51 -6.14 1.35 -2.97
CA ASP A 51 -7.05 2.25 -2.24
C ASP A 51 -8.49 2.25 -2.77
N ILE A 52 -8.88 1.25 -3.59
CA ILE A 52 -10.25 1.20 -4.13
C ILE A 52 -11.31 1.17 -3.03
N GLY A 53 -10.98 0.65 -1.86
CA GLY A 53 -11.89 0.62 -0.70
C GLY A 53 -12.28 2.00 -0.19
N ARG A 54 -11.53 3.04 -0.55
CA ARG A 54 -11.87 4.42 -0.18
C ARG A 54 -13.12 4.93 -0.90
N SER A 55 -13.62 4.19 -1.88
CA SER A 55 -14.94 4.45 -2.45
C SER A 55 -16.08 4.15 -1.45
N LYS A 56 -15.78 3.36 -0.41
CA LYS A 56 -16.75 2.97 0.62
C LYS A 56 -16.49 3.63 1.96
N THR A 57 -15.24 3.77 2.35
CA THR A 57 -14.86 4.32 3.66
C THR A 57 -13.46 4.92 3.59
N HIS A 58 -13.20 5.92 4.44
CA HIS A 58 -11.86 6.51 4.59
C HIS A 58 -11.15 6.05 5.87
N ASP A 59 -11.79 5.21 6.68
CA ASP A 59 -11.15 4.67 7.89
C ASP A 59 -10.25 3.47 7.57
N ILE A 60 -9.65 2.89 8.59
CA ILE A 60 -8.67 1.81 8.43
C ILE A 60 -9.25 0.55 7.76
N THR A 61 -10.57 0.40 7.75
CA THR A 61 -11.22 -0.73 7.10
C THR A 61 -11.27 -0.61 5.57
N HIS A 62 -10.75 0.48 5.01
CA HIS A 62 -10.74 0.64 3.56
C HIS A 62 -9.96 -0.48 2.85
N ALA A 63 -8.94 -1.05 3.48
CA ALA A 63 -8.21 -2.19 2.91
C ALA A 63 -9.11 -3.42 2.79
N ILE A 64 -9.91 -3.68 3.81
CA ILE A 64 -10.85 -4.82 3.83
C ILE A 64 -11.96 -4.61 2.80
N GLU A 65 -12.51 -3.40 2.73
CA GLU A 65 -13.51 -3.06 1.71
C GLU A 65 -12.94 -3.18 0.30
N GLY A 66 -11.68 -2.77 0.12
CA GLY A 66 -10.98 -2.90 -1.16
C GLY A 66 -10.83 -4.35 -1.61
N VAL A 67 -10.52 -5.25 -0.69
CA VAL A 67 -10.43 -6.69 -0.98
C VAL A 67 -11.78 -7.20 -1.48
N LYS A 68 -12.87 -6.84 -0.82
CA LYS A 68 -14.21 -7.25 -1.21
C LYS A 68 -14.57 -6.78 -2.62
N ILE A 69 -14.28 -5.52 -2.93
CA ILE A 69 -14.56 -4.95 -4.24
C ILE A 69 -13.74 -5.67 -5.32
N ALA A 70 -12.43 -5.79 -5.13
CA ALA A 70 -11.57 -6.43 -6.13
C ALA A 70 -11.92 -7.90 -6.33
N GLN A 71 -12.29 -8.59 -5.27
CA GLN A 71 -12.73 -9.98 -5.36
C GLN A 71 -13.98 -10.11 -6.22
N ASN A 72 -14.93 -9.19 -6.07
CA ASN A 72 -16.16 -9.19 -6.88
C ASN A 72 -15.87 -8.94 -8.36
N TYR A 73 -14.79 -8.24 -8.69
CA TYR A 73 -14.36 -8.04 -10.08
C TYR A 73 -13.50 -9.19 -10.62
N GLY A 74 -13.24 -10.21 -9.81
CA GLY A 74 -12.52 -11.42 -10.25
C GLY A 74 -11.01 -11.35 -10.16
N TYR A 75 -10.44 -10.39 -9.44
CA TYR A 75 -9.00 -10.33 -9.22
C TYR A 75 -8.55 -11.49 -8.33
N ASP A 76 -7.36 -12.01 -8.61
CA ASP A 76 -6.86 -13.19 -7.91
C ASP A 76 -6.27 -12.85 -6.54
N LYS A 77 -5.90 -13.90 -5.81
CA LYS A 77 -5.41 -13.80 -4.43
C LYS A 77 -4.19 -12.90 -4.29
N ASP A 78 -3.30 -12.89 -5.29
CA ASP A 78 -2.09 -12.09 -5.23
C ASP A 78 -2.39 -10.59 -5.20
N VAL A 79 -3.35 -10.16 -6.01
CA VAL A 79 -3.81 -8.76 -6.00
C VAL A 79 -4.51 -8.44 -4.67
N LEU A 80 -5.38 -9.35 -4.20
CA LEU A 80 -6.11 -9.16 -2.96
C LEU A 80 -5.16 -9.02 -1.77
N ASN A 81 -4.08 -9.79 -1.74
CA ASN A 81 -3.08 -9.69 -0.68
C ASN A 81 -2.38 -8.33 -0.66
N ILE A 82 -2.08 -7.78 -1.84
CA ILE A 82 -1.48 -6.44 -1.93
C ILE A 82 -2.44 -5.40 -1.33
N ILE A 83 -3.70 -5.46 -1.70
CA ILE A 83 -4.71 -4.52 -1.19
C ILE A 83 -4.85 -4.65 0.33
N GLU A 84 -4.91 -5.87 0.83
CA GLU A 84 -5.10 -6.13 2.25
C GLU A 84 -3.91 -5.67 3.10
N ARG A 85 -2.70 -5.75 2.57
CA ARG A 85 -1.45 -5.57 3.31
C ARG A 85 -0.73 -4.25 3.02
N HIS A 86 -1.44 -3.25 2.47
CA HIS A 86 -0.77 -2.01 2.05
C HIS A 86 -0.68 -0.93 3.14
N ILE A 87 -1.36 -1.10 4.28
CA ILE A 87 -1.41 -0.04 5.29
C ILE A 87 -0.08 0.07 6.04
N GLY A 88 0.55 1.24 5.92
CA GLY A 88 1.83 1.52 6.57
C GLY A 88 2.92 0.52 6.17
N ALA A 89 3.66 0.03 7.14
CA ALA A 89 4.66 -1.03 6.95
C ALA A 89 4.09 -2.39 7.38
N GLY A 90 2.77 -2.50 7.37
CA GLY A 90 2.03 -3.67 7.81
C GLY A 90 1.43 -3.49 9.21
N ILE A 91 0.50 -4.37 9.52
CA ILE A 91 -0.20 -4.40 10.80
C ILE A 91 -0.03 -5.80 11.37
N THR A 92 0.50 -5.90 12.59
CA THR A 92 0.66 -7.20 13.26
C THR A 92 -0.70 -7.68 13.75
N GLU A 93 -0.80 -8.98 14.08
CA GLU A 93 -2.00 -9.56 14.64
C GLU A 93 -2.45 -8.83 15.91
N SER A 94 -1.52 -8.52 16.80
CA SER A 94 -1.77 -7.76 18.02
C SER A 94 -2.28 -6.35 17.73
N GLU A 95 -1.67 -5.66 16.77
CA GLU A 95 -2.12 -4.34 16.35
C GLU A 95 -3.51 -4.38 15.74
N ALA A 96 -3.81 -5.41 14.93
CA ALA A 96 -5.12 -5.58 14.32
C ALA A 96 -6.21 -5.72 15.38
N GLU A 97 -5.94 -6.49 16.44
CA GLU A 97 -6.88 -6.64 17.55
C GLU A 97 -7.20 -5.29 18.19
N LYS A 98 -6.18 -4.48 18.45
CA LYS A 98 -6.35 -3.14 19.05
C LYS A 98 -7.10 -2.19 18.13
N LEU A 99 -6.94 -2.34 16.81
CA LEU A 99 -7.60 -1.48 15.82
C LEU A 99 -9.01 -1.93 15.46
N GLY A 100 -9.46 -3.06 16.00
CA GLY A 100 -10.79 -3.60 15.68
C GLY A 100 -10.89 -4.25 14.31
N LEU A 101 -9.76 -4.63 13.71
CA LEU A 101 -9.72 -5.36 12.45
C LEU A 101 -9.83 -6.87 12.72
N PRO A 102 -10.23 -7.67 11.71
CA PRO A 102 -10.14 -9.12 11.83
C PRO A 102 -8.75 -9.53 12.30
N VAL A 103 -8.69 -10.42 13.31
CA VAL A 103 -7.42 -10.74 14.00
C VAL A 103 -6.59 -11.69 13.16
N LYS A 104 -5.60 -11.13 12.46
CA LYS A 104 -4.60 -11.85 11.67
C LYS A 104 -3.46 -10.89 11.34
N SER A 105 -2.39 -11.40 10.74
CA SER A 105 -1.28 -10.58 10.30
C SER A 105 -1.59 -9.92 8.95
N TYR A 106 -1.30 -8.64 8.85
CA TYR A 106 -1.38 -7.84 7.61
C TYR A 106 0.02 -7.36 7.21
N ILE A 107 1.05 -8.10 7.59
CA ILE A 107 2.43 -7.75 7.25
C ILE A 107 2.70 -8.17 5.79
N PRO A 108 3.22 -7.27 4.93
CA PRO A 108 3.61 -7.63 3.57
C PRO A 108 4.63 -8.78 3.59
N GLN A 109 4.43 -9.79 2.75
CA GLN A 109 5.26 -10.98 2.71
C GLN A 109 6.03 -11.13 1.40
N THR A 110 5.36 -10.95 0.26
CA THR A 110 6.01 -11.06 -1.03
C THR A 110 6.72 -9.76 -1.39
N LEU A 111 7.67 -9.84 -2.32
CA LEU A 111 8.38 -8.66 -2.80
C LEU A 111 7.40 -7.63 -3.38
N GLU A 112 6.43 -8.08 -4.16
CA GLU A 112 5.42 -7.20 -4.77
C GLU A 112 4.57 -6.51 -3.72
N GLU A 113 4.16 -7.23 -2.67
CA GLU A 113 3.41 -6.64 -1.55
C GLU A 113 4.22 -5.56 -0.85
N LYS A 114 5.49 -5.85 -0.58
CA LYS A 114 6.40 -4.90 0.07
C LYS A 114 6.60 -3.65 -0.79
N ILE A 115 6.80 -3.83 -2.09
CA ILE A 115 7.00 -2.72 -3.01
C ILE A 115 5.80 -1.78 -3.02
N VAL A 116 4.59 -2.31 -3.14
CA VAL A 116 3.39 -1.47 -3.17
C VAL A 116 3.16 -0.77 -1.84
N ALA A 117 3.28 -1.50 -0.73
CA ALA A 117 3.11 -0.90 0.60
C ALA A 117 4.12 0.23 0.84
N HIS A 118 5.38 0.02 0.46
CA HIS A 118 6.41 1.03 0.68
C HIS A 118 6.29 2.20 -0.30
N ALA A 119 5.89 1.94 -1.53
CA ALA A 119 5.58 3.02 -2.48
C ALA A 119 4.46 3.92 -1.93
N ASP A 120 3.43 3.32 -1.34
CA ASP A 120 2.35 4.07 -0.70
C ASP A 120 2.89 4.93 0.46
N ASN A 121 3.80 4.39 1.26
CA ASN A 121 4.44 5.14 2.35
C ASN A 121 5.16 6.40 1.84
N LEU A 122 5.76 6.31 0.67
CA LEU A 122 6.58 7.38 0.10
C LEU A 122 5.81 8.34 -0.82
N VAL A 123 4.49 8.27 -0.79
CA VAL A 123 3.61 9.17 -1.54
C VAL A 123 2.59 9.77 -0.57
N SER A 124 2.54 11.10 -0.48
CA SER A 124 1.56 11.83 0.31
C SER A 124 0.64 12.58 -0.64
N GLY A 125 -0.65 12.22 -0.66
CA GLY A 125 -1.54 12.70 -1.71
C GLY A 125 -1.08 12.17 -3.04
N SER A 126 -0.65 13.04 -3.94
CA SER A 126 -0.08 12.66 -5.24
C SER A 126 1.40 13.01 -5.37
N LYS A 127 2.05 13.39 -4.26
CA LYS A 127 3.46 13.85 -4.25
C LYS A 127 4.38 12.84 -3.57
N GLU A 128 5.55 12.64 -4.14
CA GLU A 128 6.59 11.85 -3.48
C GLU A 128 7.11 12.59 -2.25
N VAL A 129 7.40 11.84 -1.20
CA VAL A 129 7.98 12.33 0.04
C VAL A 129 9.16 11.45 0.42
N ASP A 130 10.08 11.98 1.23
CA ASP A 130 11.22 11.21 1.69
C ASP A 130 10.89 10.44 2.98
N ILE A 131 11.79 9.55 3.38
CA ILE A 131 11.60 8.71 4.56
C ILE A 131 11.50 9.55 5.84
N ASP A 132 12.22 10.67 5.93
CA ASP A 132 12.16 11.54 7.10
C ASP A 132 10.79 12.16 7.27
N PHE A 133 10.15 12.55 6.18
CA PHE A 133 8.77 13.04 6.21
C PHE A 133 7.82 11.99 6.80
N VAL A 134 7.96 10.74 6.35
CA VAL A 134 7.10 9.64 6.83
C VAL A 134 7.33 9.37 8.31
N ILE A 135 8.59 9.34 8.76
CA ILE A 135 8.94 9.12 10.17
C ILE A 135 8.30 10.21 11.04
N LYS A 136 8.44 11.48 10.65
CA LYS A 136 7.87 12.59 11.40
C LYS A 136 6.35 12.51 11.46
N LYS A 137 5.72 12.16 10.35
CA LYS A 137 4.26 11.99 10.26
C LYS A 137 3.78 10.89 11.21
N TRP A 138 4.45 9.75 11.21
CA TRP A 138 4.07 8.61 12.06
C TRP A 138 4.27 8.90 13.53
N LYS A 139 5.34 9.60 13.89
CA LYS A 139 5.57 10.02 15.29
C LYS A 139 4.45 10.95 15.81
N ARG A 140 3.86 11.76 14.94
CA ARG A 140 2.76 12.64 15.33
C ARG A 140 1.42 11.92 15.42
N ARG A 141 1.18 10.91 14.55
CA ARG A 141 -0.15 10.31 14.37
C ARG A 141 -0.36 8.97 15.05
N ILE A 142 0.72 8.24 15.34
CA ILE A 142 0.64 6.92 15.92
C ILE A 142 1.22 6.97 17.33
N ASP A 143 0.41 6.62 18.32
CA ASP A 143 0.89 6.47 19.69
C ASP A 143 1.81 5.26 19.74
N ASP A 144 2.96 5.40 20.42
CA ASP A 144 3.95 4.32 20.55
C ASP A 144 4.36 3.76 19.19
N SER A 145 4.87 4.66 18.32
CA SER A 145 5.15 4.35 16.91
C SER A 145 6.48 3.62 16.65
N ASP A 146 7.25 3.27 17.69
CA ASP A 146 8.62 2.75 17.51
C ASP A 146 8.65 1.48 16.64
N ASP A 147 7.77 0.52 16.90
CA ASP A 147 7.71 -0.73 16.11
C ASP A 147 7.29 -0.47 14.67
N ASN A 148 6.36 0.45 14.46
CA ASN A 148 5.91 0.84 13.12
C ASN A 148 7.07 1.46 12.32
N ILE A 149 7.82 2.34 12.96
CA ILE A 149 8.97 3.01 12.34
C ILE A 149 10.09 2.01 12.06
N GLU A 150 10.33 1.07 12.95
CA GLU A 150 11.33 0.01 12.73
C GLU A 150 10.98 -0.81 11.48
N ARG A 151 9.72 -1.21 11.33
CA ARG A 151 9.28 -1.94 10.13
C ARG A 151 9.39 -1.09 8.86
N LEU A 152 9.07 0.19 8.96
CA LEU A 152 9.24 1.14 7.85
C LEU A 152 10.70 1.20 7.40
N LEU A 153 11.63 1.35 8.35
CA LEU A 153 13.05 1.44 8.06
C LEU A 153 13.60 0.15 7.46
N LYS A 154 13.10 -1.00 7.87
CA LYS A 154 13.48 -2.29 7.28
C LYS A 154 13.03 -2.39 5.83
N LEU A 155 11.81 -1.95 5.52
CA LEU A 155 11.33 -1.90 4.14
C LEU A 155 12.20 -0.97 3.29
N ASP A 156 12.51 0.19 3.82
CA ASP A 156 13.32 1.18 3.10
C ASP A 156 14.74 0.64 2.82
N GLU A 157 15.36 -0.02 3.80
CA GLU A 157 16.66 -0.64 3.63
C GLU A 157 16.63 -1.74 2.57
N GLU A 158 15.65 -2.62 2.64
CA GLU A 158 15.53 -3.75 1.71
C GLU A 158 15.25 -3.29 0.28
N LEU A 159 14.38 -2.29 0.11
CA LEU A 159 13.84 -1.95 -1.20
C LEU A 159 14.56 -0.79 -1.88
N ILE A 160 15.19 0.09 -1.12
CA ILE A 160 15.77 1.32 -1.65
C ILE A 160 17.24 1.50 -1.23
N LYS A 161 17.51 1.58 0.06
CA LYS A 161 18.85 1.97 0.56
C LYS A 161 19.94 0.99 0.19
N SER A 162 19.64 -0.32 0.17
CA SER A 162 20.63 -1.33 -0.19
C SER A 162 21.11 -1.19 -1.65
N PHE A 163 20.40 -0.44 -2.48
CA PHE A 163 20.75 -0.17 -3.88
C PHE A 163 21.38 1.20 -4.10
N GLU A 164 21.44 2.04 -3.07
CA GLU A 164 22.13 3.34 -3.13
C GLU A 164 23.62 3.13 -2.97
N GLU A 165 24.41 3.92 -3.70
CA GLU A 165 25.86 3.91 -3.60
C GLU A 165 26.39 4.89 -2.56
#